data_ee7f9507decd3cce38307ac34234b597
#
_entry.id   ee7f9507decd3cce38307ac34234b597
#
_cell.length_a   1.000
_cell.length_b   1.000
_cell.length_c   1.000
_cell.angle_alpha   90.00
_cell.angle_beta   90.00
_cell.angle_gamma   90.00
#
_symmetry.space_group_name_H-M   'P 1'
#
loop_
_entity.id
_entity.type
_entity.pdbx_description
1 polymer ?
#
loop_
_entity_poly.entity_id
_entity_poly.type
_entity_poly.pdbx_seq_one_letter_code
_entity_poly.pdbx_strand_id
1 'polypeptide(L)'
;LGLANHPLIREALISGVKKWGGGSGASHLVSGHMAPHEKLEGLLSDMYEPMIPNNSCLSFSSGYMANIAVVTALGAEGAEIFSDQLNHASLIDGTRLARASVTKFQHRDYAQLSSLLEQSKVAIKLVVTDAVFSMDGDIADLQALLELAERFDAWVVIDDAHGYGVLGKKGLGSLEDAQICSDRFILIGTFGKAAGLSGAFVAANKIVIDYILQTGRSYIFTTASMPAISEALI
;
A
#
# COMPACT_ATOMS: atom_id res chain seq x y z
N LEU A 1 9.80 15.41 9.48
CA LEU A 1 9.25 15.08 10.80
C LEU A 1 10.35 14.76 11.82
N GLY A 2 11.55 14.36 11.41
CA GLY A 2 12.70 14.18 12.29
C GLY A 2 12.73 12.86 13.08
N LEU A 3 11.79 11.95 12.87
CA LEU A 3 11.70 10.69 13.62
C LEU A 3 12.89 9.75 13.36
N ALA A 4 13.50 9.77 12.18
CA ALA A 4 14.63 8.89 11.83
C ALA A 4 15.82 8.97 12.82
N ASN A 5 16.00 10.12 13.47
CA ASN A 5 17.05 10.34 14.47
C ASN A 5 16.49 10.45 15.91
N HIS A 6 15.22 10.13 16.11
CA HIS A 6 14.59 10.25 17.41
C HIS A 6 15.17 9.23 18.40
N PRO A 7 15.55 9.64 19.65
CA PRO A 7 16.17 8.73 20.62
C PRO A 7 15.35 7.49 20.92
N LEU A 8 14.03 7.60 21.05
CA LEU A 8 13.13 6.47 21.33
C LEU A 8 13.15 5.41 20.21
N ILE A 9 13.19 5.84 18.93
CA ILE A 9 13.28 4.90 17.80
C ILE A 9 14.60 4.13 17.85
N ARG A 10 15.72 4.83 18.14
CA ARG A 10 17.01 4.19 18.28
C ARG A 10 17.05 3.19 19.43
N GLU A 11 16.49 3.54 20.59
CA GLU A 11 16.39 2.67 21.76
C GLU A 11 15.52 1.44 21.48
N ALA A 12 14.37 1.63 20.80
CA ALA A 12 13.49 0.55 20.39
C ALA A 12 14.17 -0.41 19.41
N LEU A 13 14.93 0.11 18.42
CA LEU A 13 15.72 -0.71 17.51
C LEU A 13 16.79 -1.52 18.24
N ILE A 14 17.54 -0.90 19.17
CA ILE A 14 18.56 -1.59 19.99
C ILE A 14 17.92 -2.71 20.80
N SER A 15 16.77 -2.44 21.42
CA SER A 15 16.00 -3.44 22.17
C SER A 15 15.53 -4.58 21.26
N GLY A 16 14.98 -4.24 20.10
CA GLY A 16 14.52 -5.20 19.10
C GLY A 16 15.66 -6.11 18.60
N VAL A 17 16.84 -5.53 18.31
CA VAL A 17 18.03 -6.32 17.91
C VAL A 17 18.50 -7.26 19.00
N LYS A 18 18.50 -6.82 20.26
CA LYS A 18 18.85 -7.68 21.40
C LYS A 18 17.90 -8.87 21.56
N LYS A 19 16.62 -8.67 21.28
CA LYS A 19 15.56 -9.67 21.45
C LYS A 19 15.43 -10.63 20.27
N TRP A 20 15.53 -10.11 19.06
CA TRP A 20 15.20 -10.83 17.82
C TRP A 20 16.40 -11.11 16.92
N GLY A 21 17.57 -10.52 17.21
CA GLY A 21 18.73 -10.56 16.33
C GLY A 21 18.71 -9.49 15.24
N GLY A 22 19.77 -9.45 14.44
CA GLY A 22 19.99 -8.45 13.39
C GLY A 22 19.64 -8.93 11.97
N GLY A 23 19.07 -10.12 11.83
CA GLY A 23 18.73 -10.70 10.53
C GLY A 23 17.27 -11.12 10.44
N SER A 24 16.81 -11.37 9.23
CA SER A 24 15.40 -11.74 8.95
C SER A 24 15.16 -13.24 8.92
N GLY A 25 16.22 -14.05 8.84
CA GLY A 25 16.17 -15.51 8.76
C GLY A 25 15.80 -16.05 7.38
N ALA A 26 14.62 -15.69 6.85
CA ALA A 26 14.13 -16.14 5.56
C ALA A 26 13.03 -15.18 5.00
N SER A 27 12.35 -15.60 3.93
CA SER A 27 11.12 -14.93 3.48
C SER A 27 9.97 -15.15 4.49
N HIS A 28 8.96 -14.30 4.43
CA HIS A 28 7.81 -14.37 5.34
C HIS A 28 7.16 -15.75 5.36
N LEU A 29 6.93 -16.36 4.20
CA LEU A 29 6.24 -17.63 4.08
C LEU A 29 7.08 -18.88 4.45
N VAL A 30 8.37 -18.70 4.72
CA VAL A 30 9.24 -19.81 5.17
C VAL A 30 9.43 -19.74 6.68
N SER A 31 10.26 -18.84 7.19
CA SER A 31 10.52 -18.66 8.61
C SER A 31 10.90 -17.21 8.98
N GLY A 32 10.70 -16.26 8.06
CA GLY A 32 11.00 -14.85 8.27
C GLY A 32 9.88 -14.07 8.95
N HIS A 33 8.65 -14.60 8.96
CA HIS A 33 7.52 -13.97 9.64
C HIS A 33 7.52 -14.34 11.12
N MET A 34 7.78 -13.36 11.97
CA MET A 34 7.92 -13.52 13.41
C MET A 34 6.87 -12.69 14.17
N ALA A 35 6.71 -12.95 15.46
CA ALA A 35 5.73 -12.28 16.30
C ALA A 35 5.70 -10.72 16.18
N PRO A 36 6.82 -9.98 16.03
CA PRO A 36 6.73 -8.54 15.80
C PRO A 36 6.05 -8.14 14.49
N HIS A 37 6.21 -8.95 13.42
CA HIS A 37 5.54 -8.68 12.15
C HIS A 37 4.02 -8.84 12.32
N GLU A 38 3.59 -9.97 12.89
CA GLU A 38 2.17 -10.25 13.16
C GLU A 38 1.55 -9.17 14.04
N LYS A 39 2.25 -8.73 15.09
CA LYS A 39 1.77 -7.68 15.98
C LYS A 39 1.65 -6.33 15.27
N LEU A 40 2.63 -5.96 14.44
CA LEU A 40 2.59 -4.74 13.65
C LEU A 40 1.43 -4.75 12.64
N GLU A 41 1.26 -5.87 11.92
CA GLU A 41 0.17 -6.04 10.95
C GLU A 41 -1.21 -5.99 11.63
N GLY A 42 -1.35 -6.60 12.81
CA GLY A 42 -2.56 -6.49 13.62
C GLY A 42 -2.86 -5.05 14.07
N LEU A 43 -1.84 -4.33 14.56
CA LEU A 43 -1.97 -2.94 14.95
C LEU A 43 -2.40 -2.04 13.78
N LEU A 44 -1.79 -2.23 12.61
CA LEU A 44 -2.17 -1.50 11.40
C LEU A 44 -3.60 -1.84 10.96
N SER A 45 -3.98 -3.11 11.02
CA SER A 45 -5.34 -3.54 10.72
C SER A 45 -6.37 -2.84 11.61
N ASP A 46 -6.14 -2.81 12.93
CA ASP A 46 -7.00 -2.11 13.88
C ASP A 46 -7.09 -0.59 13.58
N MET A 47 -5.97 0.02 13.19
CA MET A 47 -5.92 1.45 12.83
C MET A 47 -6.73 1.76 11.58
N TYR A 48 -6.71 0.88 10.56
CA TYR A 48 -7.39 1.10 9.28
C TYR A 48 -8.81 0.54 9.22
N GLU A 49 -9.29 -0.23 10.22
CA GLU A 49 -10.65 -0.78 10.24
C GLU A 49 -11.77 0.27 10.03
N PRO A 50 -11.67 1.51 10.57
CA PRO A 50 -12.69 2.53 10.31
C PRO A 50 -12.74 3.03 8.85
N MET A 51 -11.65 2.85 8.09
CA MET A 51 -11.51 3.34 6.71
C MET A 51 -11.64 2.23 5.68
N ILE A 52 -11.20 1.03 6.03
CA ILE A 52 -11.29 -0.16 5.18
C ILE A 52 -11.91 -1.30 6.00
N PRO A 53 -13.24 -1.47 5.94
CA PRO A 53 -13.93 -2.51 6.73
C PRO A 53 -13.45 -3.93 6.38
N ASN A 54 -13.36 -4.81 7.40
CA ASN A 54 -12.87 -6.17 7.26
C ASN A 54 -11.48 -6.25 6.63
N ASN A 55 -10.62 -5.29 6.97
CA ASN A 55 -9.26 -5.27 6.43
C ASN A 55 -8.35 -6.29 7.10
N SER A 56 -7.20 -6.46 6.46
CA SER A 56 -5.99 -7.06 7.00
C SER A 56 -4.80 -6.31 6.45
N CYS A 57 -3.62 -6.54 7.01
CA CYS A 57 -2.40 -5.89 6.57
C CYS A 57 -1.30 -6.91 6.27
N LEU A 58 -0.42 -6.55 5.32
CA LEU A 58 0.84 -7.26 5.06
C LEU A 58 1.99 -6.28 5.14
N SER A 59 3.06 -6.66 5.82
CA SER A 59 4.30 -5.88 5.89
C SER A 59 5.29 -6.28 4.80
N PHE A 60 5.99 -5.30 4.23
CA PHE A 60 6.94 -5.46 3.14
C PHE A 60 8.28 -4.83 3.49
N SER A 61 9.36 -5.30 2.85
CA SER A 61 10.70 -4.74 3.03
C SER A 61 10.84 -3.32 2.45
N SER A 62 10.00 -2.93 1.51
CA SER A 62 9.96 -1.57 0.92
C SER A 62 8.64 -1.27 0.23
N GLY A 63 8.32 0.04 0.07
CA GLY A 63 7.15 0.49 -0.71
C GLY A 63 7.22 0.06 -2.18
N TYR A 64 8.41 0.03 -2.77
CA TYR A 64 8.60 -0.44 -4.13
C TYR A 64 8.12 -1.89 -4.30
N MET A 65 8.51 -2.78 -3.36
CA MET A 65 8.08 -4.19 -3.37
C MET A 65 6.58 -4.35 -3.10
N ALA A 66 6.02 -3.52 -2.23
CA ALA A 66 4.59 -3.50 -1.96
C ALA A 66 3.78 -3.14 -3.23
N ASN A 67 4.17 -2.06 -3.91
CA ASN A 67 3.55 -1.62 -5.17
C ASN A 67 3.63 -2.70 -6.25
N ILE A 68 4.81 -3.30 -6.45
CA ILE A 68 4.98 -4.41 -7.42
C ILE A 68 4.09 -5.59 -7.05
N ALA A 69 4.04 -6.00 -5.76
CA ALA A 69 3.21 -7.13 -5.32
C ALA A 69 1.74 -6.88 -5.62
N VAL A 70 1.21 -5.73 -5.19
CA VAL A 70 -0.21 -5.38 -5.35
C VAL A 70 -0.59 -5.31 -6.82
N VAL A 71 0.13 -4.50 -7.60
CA VAL A 71 -0.23 -4.24 -8.99
C VAL A 71 -0.09 -5.49 -9.85
N THR A 72 0.94 -6.32 -9.64
CA THR A 72 1.12 -7.55 -10.43
C THR A 72 0.19 -8.68 -10.00
N ALA A 73 -0.16 -8.77 -8.72
CA ALA A 73 -1.10 -9.77 -8.23
C ALA A 73 -2.52 -9.51 -8.75
N LEU A 74 -2.99 -8.27 -8.63
CA LEU A 74 -4.34 -7.89 -9.02
C LEU A 74 -4.47 -7.62 -10.52
N GLY A 75 -3.41 -7.15 -11.16
CA GLY A 75 -3.31 -6.94 -12.62
C GLY A 75 -3.03 -8.23 -13.39
N ALA A 76 -3.80 -9.30 -13.11
CA ALA A 76 -3.70 -10.57 -13.80
C ALA A 76 -4.25 -10.49 -15.24
N GLU A 77 -4.06 -11.57 -16.02
CA GLU A 77 -4.64 -11.69 -17.36
C GLU A 77 -6.17 -11.56 -17.30
N GLY A 78 -6.72 -10.72 -18.18
CA GLY A 78 -8.15 -10.41 -18.21
C GLY A 78 -8.59 -9.24 -17.30
N ALA A 79 -7.67 -8.65 -16.54
CA ALA A 79 -7.91 -7.39 -15.84
C ALA A 79 -7.52 -6.17 -16.71
N GLU A 80 -7.98 -5.00 -16.33
CA GLU A 80 -7.57 -3.72 -16.91
C GLU A 80 -7.14 -2.75 -15.81
N ILE A 81 -5.99 -2.10 -16.00
CA ILE A 81 -5.42 -1.10 -15.11
C ILE A 81 -5.57 0.28 -15.72
N PHE A 82 -6.16 1.20 -14.98
CA PHE A 82 -6.26 2.62 -15.29
C PHE A 82 -5.25 3.36 -14.41
N SER A 83 -4.16 3.84 -15.01
CA SER A 83 -3.01 4.41 -14.28
C SER A 83 -2.93 5.92 -14.50
N ASP A 84 -2.86 6.70 -13.41
CA ASP A 84 -2.51 8.12 -13.51
C ASP A 84 -1.12 8.27 -14.16
N GLN A 85 -0.99 9.25 -15.05
CA GLN A 85 0.24 9.43 -15.83
C GLN A 85 1.44 9.88 -14.99
N LEU A 86 1.22 10.49 -13.82
CA LEU A 86 2.28 10.98 -12.93
C LEU A 86 2.59 10.05 -11.75
N ASN A 87 2.07 8.84 -11.78
CA ASN A 87 2.34 7.83 -10.76
C ASN A 87 3.83 7.64 -10.49
N HIS A 88 4.15 7.30 -9.25
CA HIS A 88 5.50 6.93 -8.84
C HIS A 88 6.06 5.77 -9.68
N ALA A 89 7.37 5.76 -9.89
CA ALA A 89 8.07 4.77 -10.72
C ALA A 89 7.73 3.32 -10.36
N SER A 90 7.53 3.00 -9.07
CA SER A 90 7.18 1.64 -8.63
C SER A 90 5.79 1.19 -9.08
N LEU A 91 4.80 2.11 -9.14
CA LEU A 91 3.49 1.83 -9.71
C LEU A 91 3.59 1.64 -11.23
N ILE A 92 4.35 2.50 -11.92
CA ILE A 92 4.61 2.38 -13.35
C ILE A 92 5.27 1.03 -13.68
N ASP A 93 6.28 0.63 -12.91
CA ASP A 93 6.96 -0.65 -13.13
C ASP A 93 6.05 -1.82 -12.77
N GLY A 94 5.21 -1.69 -11.73
CA GLY A 94 4.15 -2.65 -11.42
C GLY A 94 3.20 -2.86 -12.59
N THR A 95 2.74 -1.78 -13.24
CA THR A 95 1.86 -1.88 -14.41
C THR A 95 2.55 -2.53 -15.63
N ARG A 96 3.85 -2.28 -15.81
CA ARG A 96 4.64 -2.92 -16.88
C ARG A 96 4.85 -4.42 -16.67
N LEU A 97 4.96 -4.84 -15.42
CA LEU A 97 5.13 -6.25 -15.03
C LEU A 97 3.81 -7.00 -14.95
N ALA A 98 2.70 -6.30 -14.83
CA ALA A 98 1.35 -6.87 -14.80
C ALA A 98 1.01 -7.53 -16.16
N ARG A 99 0.08 -8.49 -16.12
CA ARG A 99 -0.45 -9.14 -17.33
C ARG A 99 -1.73 -8.49 -17.84
N ALA A 100 -2.26 -7.53 -17.09
CA ALA A 100 -3.43 -6.75 -17.44
C ALA A 100 -3.15 -5.82 -18.64
N SER A 101 -4.19 -5.44 -19.35
CA SER A 101 -4.12 -4.26 -20.23
C SER A 101 -3.97 -3.00 -19.38
N VAL A 102 -3.21 -2.02 -19.86
CA VAL A 102 -2.93 -0.78 -19.12
C VAL A 102 -3.34 0.42 -19.96
N THR A 103 -4.27 1.18 -19.43
CA THR A 103 -4.73 2.45 -20.01
C THR A 103 -4.31 3.60 -19.07
N LYS A 104 -3.59 4.60 -19.61
CA LYS A 104 -3.20 5.79 -18.84
C LYS A 104 -4.25 6.87 -19.01
N PHE A 105 -4.55 7.58 -17.92
CA PHE A 105 -5.34 8.80 -17.93
C PHE A 105 -4.48 10.00 -17.52
N GLN A 106 -4.87 11.19 -17.99
CA GLN A 106 -4.19 12.44 -17.68
C GLN A 106 -4.27 12.69 -16.18
N HIS A 107 -3.22 13.28 -15.63
CA HIS A 107 -3.09 13.50 -14.20
C HIS A 107 -4.34 14.16 -13.63
N ARG A 108 -4.99 13.45 -12.68
CA ARG A 108 -6.22 13.86 -11.98
C ARG A 108 -7.41 14.20 -12.90
N ASP A 109 -7.39 13.75 -14.15
CA ASP A 109 -8.56 13.91 -15.05
C ASP A 109 -9.58 12.77 -14.81
N TYR A 110 -10.42 12.98 -13.80
CA TYR A 110 -11.46 12.00 -13.42
C TYR A 110 -12.61 11.93 -14.43
N ALA A 111 -12.79 12.95 -15.27
CA ALA A 111 -13.75 12.91 -16.37
C ALA A 111 -13.27 11.95 -17.47
N GLN A 112 -11.97 12.03 -17.82
CA GLN A 112 -11.36 11.07 -18.72
C GLN A 112 -11.39 9.66 -18.12
N LEU A 113 -11.03 9.50 -16.84
CA LEU A 113 -11.07 8.20 -16.15
C LEU A 113 -12.47 7.59 -16.18
N SER A 114 -13.53 8.40 -15.91
CA SER A 114 -14.91 7.96 -16.01
C SER A 114 -15.25 7.41 -17.39
N SER A 115 -14.85 8.13 -18.45
CA SER A 115 -15.10 7.71 -19.84
C SER A 115 -14.36 6.41 -20.20
N LEU A 116 -13.14 6.23 -19.70
CA LEU A 116 -12.35 5.02 -19.91
C LEU A 116 -12.96 3.82 -19.17
N LEU A 117 -13.38 4.00 -17.91
CA LEU A 117 -14.05 2.96 -17.12
C LEU A 117 -15.37 2.52 -17.75
N GLU A 118 -16.15 3.45 -18.31
CA GLU A 118 -17.43 3.17 -19.00
C GLU A 118 -17.23 2.31 -20.25
N GLN A 119 -16.13 2.51 -20.99
CA GLN A 119 -15.79 1.75 -22.18
C GLN A 119 -15.27 0.35 -21.87
N SER A 120 -14.73 0.14 -20.69
CA SER A 120 -14.16 -1.15 -20.28
C SER A 120 -15.25 -2.22 -20.12
N LYS A 121 -14.97 -3.41 -20.67
CA LYS A 121 -15.86 -4.57 -20.62
C LYS A 121 -15.33 -5.70 -19.73
N VAL A 122 -14.14 -5.51 -19.14
CA VAL A 122 -13.55 -6.54 -18.28
C VAL A 122 -14.22 -6.57 -16.90
N ALA A 123 -14.17 -7.74 -16.26
CA ALA A 123 -14.73 -7.91 -14.93
C ALA A 123 -13.88 -7.26 -13.83
N ILE A 124 -12.55 -7.26 -14.00
CA ILE A 124 -11.62 -6.74 -12.99
C ILE A 124 -11.00 -5.43 -13.50
N LYS A 125 -11.33 -4.35 -12.84
CA LYS A 125 -10.84 -3.00 -13.14
C LYS A 125 -10.07 -2.47 -11.94
N LEU A 126 -8.87 -1.96 -12.18
CA LEU A 126 -8.00 -1.39 -11.16
C LEU A 126 -7.66 0.06 -11.53
N VAL A 127 -8.02 0.99 -10.69
CA VAL A 127 -7.50 2.36 -10.77
C VAL A 127 -6.26 2.43 -9.89
N VAL A 128 -5.14 2.90 -10.44
CA VAL A 128 -3.85 2.94 -9.75
C VAL A 128 -3.33 4.36 -9.73
N THR A 129 -3.10 4.91 -8.53
CA THR A 129 -2.64 6.30 -8.38
C THR A 129 -1.84 6.50 -7.08
N ASP A 130 -0.96 7.52 -7.06
CA ASP A 130 -0.48 8.10 -5.80
C ASP A 130 -1.62 8.85 -5.11
N ALA A 131 -1.67 8.81 -3.77
CA ALA A 131 -2.58 9.64 -2.98
C ALA A 131 -2.05 11.06 -2.84
N VAL A 132 -0.74 11.19 -2.62
CA VAL A 132 -0.01 12.47 -2.58
C VAL A 132 1.17 12.36 -3.54
N PHE A 133 1.17 13.17 -4.58
CA PHE A 133 2.19 13.15 -5.64
C PHE A 133 3.48 13.82 -5.17
N SER A 134 4.59 13.09 -5.21
CA SER A 134 5.85 13.46 -4.56
C SER A 134 6.51 14.72 -5.12
N MET A 135 6.32 15.01 -6.40
CA MET A 135 7.00 16.12 -7.09
C MET A 135 6.23 17.44 -6.95
N ASP A 136 4.91 17.38 -7.11
CA ASP A 136 4.07 18.56 -7.14
C ASP A 136 3.35 18.81 -5.80
N GLY A 137 3.23 17.77 -4.97
CA GLY A 137 2.63 17.83 -3.63
C GLY A 137 1.10 17.92 -3.65
N ASP A 138 0.49 17.76 -4.80
CA ASP A 138 -0.96 17.73 -4.92
C ASP A 138 -1.55 16.37 -4.48
N ILE A 139 -2.82 16.39 -4.12
CA ILE A 139 -3.51 15.25 -3.51
C ILE A 139 -4.58 14.74 -4.48
N ALA A 140 -4.67 13.43 -4.64
CA ALA A 140 -5.75 12.80 -5.40
C ALA A 140 -7.11 13.06 -4.73
N ASP A 141 -8.16 13.26 -5.55
CA ASP A 141 -9.52 13.37 -5.04
C ASP A 141 -10.08 11.98 -4.78
N LEU A 142 -9.95 11.53 -3.52
CA LEU A 142 -10.34 10.18 -3.12
C LEU A 142 -11.86 9.99 -3.12
N GLN A 143 -12.65 11.06 -2.96
CA GLN A 143 -14.11 10.99 -3.05
C GLN A 143 -14.53 10.74 -4.50
N ALA A 144 -13.97 11.49 -5.46
CA ALA A 144 -14.21 11.26 -6.87
C ALA A 144 -13.78 9.84 -7.31
N LEU A 145 -12.66 9.35 -6.80
CA LEU A 145 -12.19 7.98 -7.07
C LEU A 145 -13.14 6.93 -6.48
N LEU A 146 -13.67 7.14 -5.28
CA LEU A 146 -14.66 6.26 -4.66
C LEU A 146 -15.94 6.19 -5.49
N GLU A 147 -16.48 7.34 -5.88
CA GLU A 147 -17.70 7.42 -6.72
C GLU A 147 -17.54 6.65 -8.04
N LEU A 148 -16.36 6.79 -8.69
CA LEU A 148 -16.05 6.05 -9.90
C LEU A 148 -15.89 4.54 -9.64
N ALA A 149 -15.22 4.17 -8.56
CA ALA A 149 -15.03 2.78 -8.18
C ALA A 149 -16.35 2.05 -7.90
N GLU A 150 -17.26 2.71 -7.20
CA GLU A 150 -18.59 2.17 -6.92
C GLU A 150 -19.45 2.08 -8.20
N ARG A 151 -19.44 3.14 -9.01
CA ARG A 151 -20.24 3.21 -10.26
C ARG A 151 -19.83 2.15 -11.28
N PHE A 152 -18.53 1.87 -11.41
CA PHE A 152 -17.98 1.00 -12.45
C PHE A 152 -17.46 -0.35 -11.94
N ASP A 153 -17.72 -0.67 -10.66
CA ASP A 153 -17.25 -1.89 -10.00
C ASP A 153 -15.73 -2.07 -10.17
N ALA A 154 -14.97 -1.05 -9.75
CA ALA A 154 -13.52 -1.02 -9.81
C ALA A 154 -12.89 -1.04 -8.41
N TRP A 155 -11.64 -1.46 -8.32
CA TRP A 155 -10.78 -1.32 -7.15
C TRP A 155 -9.88 -0.11 -7.31
N VAL A 156 -9.50 0.51 -6.19
CA VAL A 156 -8.59 1.67 -6.18
C VAL A 156 -7.34 1.31 -5.38
N VAL A 157 -6.21 1.23 -6.06
CA VAL A 157 -4.89 1.09 -5.46
C VAL A 157 -4.31 2.48 -5.27
N ILE A 158 -4.05 2.85 -4.03
CA ILE A 158 -3.44 4.15 -3.69
C ILE A 158 -2.10 3.97 -3.00
N ASP A 159 -1.07 4.62 -3.52
CA ASP A 159 0.22 4.79 -2.84
C ASP A 159 0.15 6.05 -1.95
N ASP A 160 0.01 5.83 -0.66
CA ASP A 160 -0.06 6.89 0.36
C ASP A 160 1.27 7.09 1.10
N ALA A 161 2.37 6.80 0.43
CA ALA A 161 3.71 6.92 1.01
C ALA A 161 4.02 8.33 1.52
N HIS A 162 3.43 9.36 0.95
CA HIS A 162 3.60 10.76 1.35
C HIS A 162 2.50 11.28 2.28
N GLY A 163 1.33 10.63 2.36
CA GLY A 163 0.25 11.00 3.27
C GLY A 163 0.34 10.30 4.63
N TYR A 164 0.75 9.02 4.66
CA TYR A 164 0.92 8.28 5.92
C TYR A 164 1.90 8.97 6.88
N GLY A 165 1.46 9.17 8.11
CA GLY A 165 2.18 9.92 9.14
C GLY A 165 2.13 11.45 8.99
N VAL A 166 1.40 11.99 7.99
CA VAL A 166 1.34 13.43 7.66
C VAL A 166 -0.10 13.94 7.61
N LEU A 167 -0.96 13.29 6.83
CA LEU A 167 -2.35 13.66 6.66
C LEU A 167 -3.25 12.96 7.68
N GLY A 168 -4.42 13.55 7.91
CA GLY A 168 -5.39 13.06 8.88
C GLY A 168 -5.09 13.49 10.31
N LYS A 169 -6.12 13.47 11.17
CA LYS A 169 -6.01 13.91 12.57
C LYS A 169 -5.12 13.02 13.43
N LYS A 170 -5.05 11.74 13.08
CA LYS A 170 -4.22 10.73 13.76
C LYS A 170 -2.96 10.39 12.97
N GLY A 171 -2.77 11.02 11.80
CA GLY A 171 -1.67 10.72 10.89
C GLY A 171 -1.82 9.40 10.13
N LEU A 172 -3.04 8.91 9.96
CA LEU A 172 -3.30 7.66 9.23
C LEU A 172 -3.34 7.84 7.71
N GLY A 173 -3.07 9.06 7.23
CA GLY A 173 -2.90 9.34 5.83
C GLY A 173 -4.17 9.84 5.13
N SER A 174 -4.15 9.71 3.82
CA SER A 174 -5.13 10.33 2.93
C SER A 174 -6.56 9.80 3.10
N LEU A 175 -6.75 8.50 3.40
CA LEU A 175 -8.08 7.94 3.65
C LEU A 175 -8.72 8.55 4.90
N GLU A 176 -7.94 8.75 5.97
CA GLU A 176 -8.43 9.41 7.19
C GLU A 176 -8.77 10.88 6.90
N ASP A 177 -7.88 11.59 6.19
CA ASP A 177 -8.06 13.00 5.87
C ASP A 177 -9.31 13.23 5.01
N ALA A 178 -9.54 12.40 4.01
CA ALA A 178 -10.72 12.42 3.14
C ALA A 178 -11.97 11.79 3.77
N GLN A 179 -11.89 11.24 4.99
CA GLN A 179 -12.98 10.56 5.68
C GLN A 179 -13.62 9.42 4.86
N ILE A 180 -12.79 8.68 4.13
CA ILE A 180 -13.21 7.52 3.33
C ILE A 180 -13.50 6.34 4.25
N CYS A 181 -14.60 5.61 3.93
CA CYS A 181 -14.92 4.32 4.51
C CYS A 181 -15.40 3.40 3.37
N SER A 182 -14.53 2.57 2.84
CA SER A 182 -14.86 1.66 1.74
C SER A 182 -13.85 0.52 1.65
N ASP A 183 -14.33 -0.68 1.38
CA ASP A 183 -13.49 -1.86 1.11
C ASP A 183 -12.92 -1.89 -0.32
N ARG A 184 -13.26 -0.90 -1.16
CA ARG A 184 -12.73 -0.75 -2.52
C ARG A 184 -11.29 -0.26 -2.58
N PHE A 185 -10.76 0.31 -1.49
CA PHE A 185 -9.40 0.82 -1.45
C PHE A 185 -8.39 -0.24 -1.03
N ILE A 186 -7.27 -0.22 -1.74
CA ILE A 186 -6.05 -0.97 -1.42
C ILE A 186 -4.98 0.08 -1.17
N LEU A 187 -4.67 0.29 0.10
CA LEU A 187 -3.75 1.34 0.53
C LEU A 187 -2.34 0.77 0.71
N ILE A 188 -1.35 1.47 0.18
CA ILE A 188 0.06 1.19 0.40
C ILE A 188 0.67 2.34 1.18
N GLY A 189 1.19 2.04 2.37
CA GLY A 189 1.93 2.98 3.20
C GLY A 189 3.41 2.61 3.31
N THR A 190 4.27 3.57 3.66
CA THR A 190 5.70 3.30 3.87
C THR A 190 6.18 3.76 5.24
N PHE A 191 7.06 2.96 5.83
CA PHE A 191 7.76 3.32 7.06
C PHE A 191 9.07 4.09 6.81
N GLY A 192 9.47 4.19 5.54
CA GLY A 192 10.73 4.82 5.11
C GLY A 192 10.70 6.35 5.05
N LYS A 193 9.55 6.98 5.29
CA LYS A 193 9.37 8.44 5.23
C LYS A 193 9.00 8.99 6.60
N ALA A 194 7.73 9.27 6.84
CA ALA A 194 7.27 9.90 8.09
C ALA A 194 7.57 9.07 9.34
N ALA A 195 7.41 7.76 9.29
CA ALA A 195 7.70 6.88 10.43
C ALA A 195 9.19 6.76 10.77
N GLY A 196 10.10 7.17 9.87
CA GLY A 196 11.52 7.29 10.16
C GLY A 196 12.32 5.99 10.24
N LEU A 197 11.75 4.88 9.77
CA LEU A 197 12.38 3.56 9.74
C LEU A 197 12.51 3.03 8.30
N SER A 198 12.27 1.76 8.06
CA SER A 198 12.27 1.16 6.73
C SER A 198 11.13 0.16 6.59
N GLY A 199 10.79 -0.18 5.34
CA GLY A 199 9.69 -1.07 5.05
C GLY A 199 8.43 -0.35 4.58
N ALA A 200 7.38 -1.13 4.39
CA ALA A 200 6.08 -0.66 3.95
C ALA A 200 4.98 -1.62 4.43
N PHE A 201 3.75 -1.26 4.20
CA PHE A 201 2.60 -2.12 4.44
C PHE A 201 1.54 -1.93 3.35
N VAL A 202 0.72 -2.94 3.19
CA VAL A 202 -0.51 -2.90 2.40
C VAL A 202 -1.67 -3.15 3.34
N ALA A 203 -2.67 -2.29 3.32
CA ALA A 203 -3.94 -2.46 4.02
C ALA A 203 -5.07 -2.55 2.99
N ALA A 204 -5.87 -3.59 3.04
CA ALA A 204 -7.00 -3.80 2.15
C ALA A 204 -7.99 -4.79 2.77
N ASN A 205 -9.17 -4.95 2.15
CA ASN A 205 -10.08 -6.03 2.54
C ASN A 205 -9.35 -7.37 2.63
N LYS A 206 -9.65 -8.16 3.65
CA LYS A 206 -8.95 -9.40 3.97
C LYS A 206 -8.84 -10.37 2.77
N ILE A 207 -9.87 -10.45 1.94
CA ILE A 207 -9.86 -11.33 0.74
C ILE A 207 -8.76 -10.89 -0.23
N VAL A 208 -8.58 -9.58 -0.41
CA VAL A 208 -7.53 -9.00 -1.27
C VAL A 208 -6.15 -9.29 -0.68
N ILE A 209 -6.00 -9.11 0.64
CA ILE A 209 -4.74 -9.39 1.34
C ILE A 209 -4.38 -10.89 1.24
N ASP A 210 -5.33 -11.79 1.47
CA ASP A 210 -5.13 -13.23 1.35
C ASP A 210 -4.71 -13.62 -0.09
N TYR A 211 -5.27 -12.94 -1.10
CA TYR A 211 -4.88 -13.14 -2.49
C TYR A 211 -3.46 -12.63 -2.79
N ILE A 212 -3.11 -11.44 -2.31
CA ILE A 212 -1.75 -10.87 -2.46
C ILE A 212 -0.72 -11.75 -1.74
N LEU A 213 -1.03 -12.25 -0.55
CA LEU A 213 -0.17 -13.17 0.21
C LEU A 213 0.24 -14.40 -0.63
N GLN A 214 -0.70 -14.94 -1.42
CA GLN A 214 -0.49 -16.16 -2.17
C GLN A 214 0.04 -15.95 -3.59
N THR A 215 -0.08 -14.75 -4.15
CA THR A 215 0.25 -14.47 -5.56
C THR A 215 1.27 -13.35 -5.74
N GLY A 216 1.47 -12.50 -4.74
CA GLY A 216 2.38 -11.36 -4.77
C GLY A 216 3.85 -11.78 -4.76
N ARG A 217 4.47 -11.88 -5.94
CA ARG A 217 5.82 -12.44 -6.11
C ARG A 217 6.89 -11.71 -5.33
N SER A 218 6.84 -10.39 -5.23
CA SER A 218 7.80 -9.59 -4.45
C SER A 218 7.59 -9.70 -2.93
N TYR A 219 6.48 -10.28 -2.47
CA TYR A 219 6.29 -10.72 -1.09
C TYR A 219 6.85 -12.13 -0.87
N ILE A 220 6.47 -13.08 -1.74
CA ILE A 220 6.77 -14.51 -1.59
C ILE A 220 8.28 -14.77 -1.72
N PHE A 221 8.93 -14.16 -2.72
CA PHE A 221 10.31 -14.46 -3.12
C PHE A 221 11.33 -13.43 -2.62
N THR A 222 10.99 -12.72 -1.54
CA THR A 222 11.86 -11.72 -0.91
C THR A 222 12.06 -12.08 0.56
N THR A 223 13.26 -11.85 1.06
CA THR A 223 13.56 -11.93 2.49
C THR A 223 12.70 -10.94 3.27
N ALA A 224 12.11 -11.38 4.38
CA ALA A 224 11.29 -10.54 5.25
C ALA A 224 12.08 -9.34 5.78
N SER A 225 11.39 -8.31 6.22
CA SER A 225 12.03 -7.22 6.98
C SER A 225 12.61 -7.75 8.30
N MET A 226 13.61 -7.05 8.82
CA MET A 226 14.20 -7.42 10.11
C MET A 226 13.15 -7.26 11.23
N PRO A 227 12.89 -8.27 12.08
CA PRO A 227 11.86 -8.21 13.10
C PRO A 227 12.07 -7.08 14.12
N ALA A 228 13.31 -6.65 14.33
CA ALA A 228 13.63 -5.49 15.16
C ALA A 228 13.05 -4.17 14.62
N ILE A 229 12.85 -4.05 13.30
CA ILE A 229 12.20 -2.88 12.69
C ILE A 229 10.71 -2.90 13.04
N SER A 230 10.05 -4.04 12.91
CA SER A 230 8.64 -4.20 13.29
C SER A 230 8.42 -3.94 14.79
N GLU A 231 9.31 -4.43 15.66
CA GLU A 231 9.29 -4.12 17.11
C GLU A 231 9.42 -2.62 17.39
N ALA A 232 10.23 -1.90 16.61
CA ALA A 232 10.43 -0.46 16.79
C ALA A 232 9.31 0.41 16.20
N LEU A 233 8.47 -0.14 15.31
CA LEU A 233 7.30 0.51 14.73
C LEU A 233 6.05 0.41 15.63
N ILE A 234 6.03 -0.55 16.56
CA ILE A 234 4.96 -0.76 17.57
C ILE A 234 5.11 0.21 18.73
#